data_3602c40f418906fbe8337e9a778cb14d
#
_entry.id   3602c40f418906fbe8337e9a778cb14d
#
_cell.length_a   1.000
_cell.length_b   1.000
_cell.length_c   1.000
_cell.angle_alpha   90.00
_cell.angle_beta   90.00
_cell.angle_gamma   90.00
#
_symmetry.space_group_name_H-M   'P 1'
#
loop_
_entity.id
_entity.type
_entity.pdbx_description
1 polymer ?
#
loop_
_entity_poly.entity_id
_entity_poly.type
_entity_poly.pdbx_seq_one_letter_code
_entity_poly.pdbx_strand_id
1 'polypeptide(L)'
;MRRLIPWIVGALAVGACSTGPETQASGAASVYLDNAGRDDVLTGGVKMIPIATPKGTFNVWTKRVGNNPTMKVLLLHGGPGATHEYLEAFDSYFPSASIEYYYYDQLGSAFSDQPDDPSLWDLPRFVEEVEQVRAALKLDPKNFYLFGQSWGGVLAIEYALKYQQNLKGLVISNMMASIPAYNEYAKTVLMPAMDQTALAEIKKIEQAGQTAGPRYMELLVPNFYTQHILRMPPEQWPDPVNRAFKRLNEKVYVPMQGPSELGASGKLEKWDRVADLGTITVPTLVIGAKYDTMDPAHMEKMAGLMKKGRYLYCPNGSHMAMYDDQRVYFTGLVQFIKDVDRGSFK
;
A
#
# COMPACT_ATOMS: atom_id res chain seq x y z
N MET A 1 -66.57 38.74 15.30
CA MET A 1 -66.32 39.37 13.99
C MET A 1 -64.98 38.78 13.44
N ARG A 2 -65.05 37.81 12.53
CA ARG A 2 -63.88 37.22 11.88
C ARG A 2 -63.65 37.93 10.54
N ARG A 3 -62.52 38.55 10.35
CA ARG A 3 -62.13 39.13 9.05
C ARG A 3 -61.38 38.03 8.24
N LEU A 4 -61.89 37.68 7.06
CA LEU A 4 -61.31 36.89 6.04
C LEU A 4 -60.27 37.67 5.24
N ILE A 5 -59.07 37.15 5.08
CA ILE A 5 -58.01 37.67 4.21
C ILE A 5 -58.05 36.87 2.89
N PRO A 6 -58.09 37.52 1.72
CA PRO A 6 -58.10 36.77 0.43
C PRO A 6 -56.68 36.33 0.03
N TRP A 7 -56.56 35.12 -0.48
CA TRP A 7 -55.37 34.57 -1.10
C TRP A 7 -55.21 35.11 -2.52
N ILE A 8 -54.06 35.74 -2.78
CA ILE A 8 -53.65 36.12 -4.15
C ILE A 8 -52.90 34.93 -4.73
N VAL A 9 -53.43 34.33 -5.80
CA VAL A 9 -52.77 33.31 -6.61
C VAL A 9 -51.87 34.01 -7.61
N GLY A 10 -50.56 33.99 -7.36
CA GLY A 10 -49.58 34.45 -8.32
C GLY A 10 -49.20 33.31 -9.31
N ALA A 11 -49.47 33.50 -10.58
CA ALA A 11 -49.01 32.59 -11.62
C ALA A 11 -47.49 32.69 -11.81
N LEU A 12 -46.73 31.65 -11.50
CA LEU A 12 -45.33 31.53 -11.81
C LEU A 12 -45.17 31.10 -13.27
N ALA A 13 -44.59 31.94 -14.10
CA ALA A 13 -44.17 31.60 -15.44
C ALA A 13 -42.97 30.66 -15.36
N VAL A 14 -43.15 29.43 -15.88
CA VAL A 14 -42.07 28.45 -16.03
C VAL A 14 -41.22 28.89 -17.22
N GLY A 15 -40.05 29.47 -16.96
CA GLY A 15 -39.06 29.77 -17.95
C GLY A 15 -38.43 28.44 -18.43
N ALA A 16 -38.51 28.15 -19.73
CA ALA A 16 -37.81 27.02 -20.36
C ALA A 16 -36.29 27.23 -20.25
N CYS A 17 -35.60 26.44 -19.42
CA CYS A 17 -34.15 26.33 -19.47
C CYS A 17 -33.75 25.68 -20.81
N SER A 18 -33.01 26.40 -21.63
CA SER A 18 -32.35 25.88 -22.84
C SER A 18 -31.30 24.86 -22.38
N THR A 19 -31.46 23.61 -22.80
CA THR A 19 -30.44 22.59 -22.70
C THR A 19 -29.28 22.95 -23.63
N GLY A 20 -28.18 23.43 -23.03
CA GLY A 20 -26.89 23.50 -23.69
C GLY A 20 -26.35 22.08 -23.93
N PRO A 21 -25.42 21.88 -24.88
CA PRO A 21 -24.93 20.54 -25.17
C PRO A 21 -24.25 19.94 -23.95
N GLU A 22 -24.79 18.84 -23.43
CA GLU A 22 -24.13 18.00 -22.46
C GLU A 22 -22.82 17.48 -23.05
N THR A 23 -21.71 17.93 -22.50
CA THR A 23 -20.38 17.50 -22.89
C THR A 23 -20.20 16.01 -22.52
N GLN A 24 -19.75 15.21 -23.50
CA GLN A 24 -19.51 13.76 -23.43
C GLN A 24 -18.44 13.31 -22.41
N ALA A 25 -18.37 13.93 -21.24
CA ALA A 25 -17.56 13.43 -20.11
C ALA A 25 -18.22 12.28 -19.34
N SER A 26 -19.48 11.95 -19.64
CA SER A 26 -20.29 11.01 -18.85
C SER A 26 -19.98 9.51 -19.09
N GLY A 27 -19.42 9.12 -20.24
CA GLY A 27 -19.29 7.70 -20.62
C GLY A 27 -18.25 6.92 -19.79
N ALA A 28 -17.04 7.48 -19.60
CA ALA A 28 -15.96 6.77 -18.90
C ALA A 28 -16.19 6.68 -17.39
N ALA A 29 -16.74 7.75 -16.77
CA ALA A 29 -17.07 7.74 -15.35
C ALA A 29 -18.24 6.80 -15.03
N SER A 30 -19.23 6.69 -15.91
CA SER A 30 -20.36 5.76 -15.76
C SER A 30 -19.91 4.30 -15.79
N VAL A 31 -18.96 3.93 -16.66
CA VAL A 31 -18.40 2.58 -16.75
C VAL A 31 -17.57 2.23 -15.51
N TYR A 32 -16.77 3.17 -14.99
CA TYR A 32 -15.94 2.95 -13.80
C TYR A 32 -16.80 2.68 -12.55
N LEU A 33 -17.96 3.31 -12.44
CA LEU A 33 -18.88 3.14 -11.32
C LEU A 33 -19.92 2.05 -11.57
N ASP A 34 -19.91 1.41 -12.74
CA ASP A 34 -20.86 0.34 -13.06
C ASP A 34 -20.54 -0.93 -12.24
N ASN A 35 -21.49 -1.33 -11.40
CA ASN A 35 -21.42 -2.53 -10.59
C ASN A 35 -22.32 -3.67 -11.10
N ALA A 36 -22.86 -3.55 -12.33
CA ALA A 36 -23.73 -4.60 -12.89
C ALA A 36 -22.99 -5.95 -12.96
N GLY A 37 -23.61 -7.00 -12.47
CA GLY A 37 -23.05 -8.36 -12.44
C GLY A 37 -21.96 -8.59 -11.39
N ARG A 38 -21.65 -7.62 -10.52
CA ARG A 38 -20.73 -7.80 -9.40
C ARG A 38 -21.46 -8.43 -8.21
N ASP A 39 -20.82 -9.40 -7.58
CA ASP A 39 -21.36 -10.15 -6.42
C ASP A 39 -21.13 -9.44 -5.07
N ASP A 40 -20.42 -8.32 -5.06
CA ASP A 40 -20.04 -7.53 -3.89
C ASP A 40 -20.83 -6.21 -3.75
N VAL A 41 -21.88 -6.00 -4.54
CA VAL A 41 -22.63 -4.72 -4.56
C VAL A 41 -23.29 -4.43 -3.22
N LEU A 42 -23.94 -5.42 -2.61
CA LEU A 42 -24.63 -5.25 -1.32
C LEU A 42 -23.67 -4.93 -0.17
N THR A 43 -22.42 -5.30 -0.28
CA THR A 43 -21.39 -5.08 0.74
C THR A 43 -20.50 -3.88 0.46
N GLY A 44 -20.81 -3.07 -0.57
CA GLY A 44 -20.01 -1.91 -0.95
C GLY A 44 -18.61 -2.28 -1.46
N GLY A 45 -18.48 -3.43 -2.11
CA GLY A 45 -17.21 -3.95 -2.64
C GLY A 45 -16.43 -4.83 -1.66
N VAL A 46 -16.92 -5.00 -0.41
CA VAL A 46 -16.23 -5.81 0.60
C VAL A 46 -16.50 -7.31 0.37
N LYS A 47 -15.42 -8.10 0.48
CA LYS A 47 -15.47 -9.57 0.53
C LYS A 47 -14.60 -10.09 1.66
N MET A 48 -15.14 -11.08 2.39
CA MET A 48 -14.35 -11.95 3.25
C MET A 48 -13.96 -13.17 2.44
N ILE A 49 -12.66 -13.37 2.24
CA ILE A 49 -12.12 -14.46 1.42
C ILE A 49 -11.56 -15.52 2.35
N PRO A 50 -12.12 -16.76 2.33
CA PRO A 50 -11.54 -17.86 3.09
C PRO A 50 -10.22 -18.29 2.46
N ILE A 51 -9.17 -18.34 3.28
CA ILE A 51 -7.84 -18.84 2.93
C ILE A 51 -7.51 -20.09 3.73
N ALA A 52 -6.97 -21.09 3.06
CA ALA A 52 -6.44 -22.29 3.69
C ALA A 52 -5.02 -22.05 4.21
N THR A 53 -4.79 -22.46 5.45
CA THR A 53 -3.47 -22.42 6.09
C THR A 53 -3.14 -23.77 6.73
N PRO A 54 -1.90 -24.04 7.13
CA PRO A 54 -1.55 -25.25 7.87
C PRO A 54 -2.29 -25.42 9.21
N LYS A 55 -2.94 -24.35 9.70
CA LYS A 55 -3.68 -24.33 10.97
C LYS A 55 -5.19 -24.24 10.81
N GLY A 56 -5.68 -24.40 9.59
CA GLY A 56 -7.10 -24.31 9.27
C GLY A 56 -7.43 -23.18 8.32
N THR A 57 -8.73 -22.92 8.17
CA THR A 57 -9.25 -21.87 7.29
C THR A 57 -9.51 -20.60 8.10
N PHE A 58 -9.03 -19.49 7.60
CA PHE A 58 -9.27 -18.15 8.15
C PHE A 58 -9.84 -17.25 7.06
N ASN A 59 -10.46 -16.13 7.44
CA ASN A 59 -11.00 -15.16 6.50
C ASN A 59 -10.12 -13.94 6.43
N VAL A 60 -9.80 -13.48 5.22
CA VAL A 60 -9.13 -12.21 4.99
C VAL A 60 -10.09 -11.23 4.32
N TRP A 61 -9.99 -9.97 4.73
CA TRP A 61 -10.84 -8.88 4.26
C TRP A 61 -10.26 -8.24 3.02
N THR A 62 -11.12 -7.99 2.03
CA THR A 62 -10.80 -7.20 0.85
C THR A 62 -11.91 -6.21 0.55
N LYS A 63 -11.59 -5.08 -0.09
CA LYS A 63 -12.57 -4.11 -0.60
C LYS A 63 -12.18 -3.66 -2.00
N ARG A 64 -13.07 -3.90 -2.96
CA ARG A 64 -12.95 -3.42 -4.33
C ARG A 64 -13.43 -1.98 -4.45
N VAL A 65 -12.70 -1.18 -5.22
CA VAL A 65 -13.10 0.17 -5.64
C VAL A 65 -13.00 0.28 -7.16
N GLY A 66 -14.07 0.73 -7.78
CA GLY A 66 -14.16 0.92 -9.22
C GLY A 66 -14.45 -0.36 -10.02
N ASN A 67 -14.38 -0.22 -11.33
CA ASN A 67 -14.57 -1.28 -12.32
C ASN A 67 -13.69 -1.01 -13.54
N ASN A 68 -12.78 -1.94 -13.85
CA ASN A 68 -11.93 -1.88 -15.03
C ASN A 68 -11.58 -3.30 -15.52
N PRO A 69 -11.74 -3.63 -16.81
CA PRO A 69 -11.47 -4.98 -17.30
C PRO A 69 -9.98 -5.33 -17.37
N THR A 70 -9.08 -4.35 -17.52
CA THR A 70 -7.67 -4.56 -17.83
C THR A 70 -6.67 -3.96 -16.85
N MET A 71 -7.11 -3.04 -15.97
CA MET A 71 -6.26 -2.40 -14.95
C MET A 71 -6.85 -2.64 -13.56
N LYS A 72 -6.42 -3.73 -12.91
CA LYS A 72 -6.84 -4.13 -11.56
C LYS A 72 -5.63 -4.27 -10.64
N VAL A 73 -5.58 -3.48 -9.60
CA VAL A 73 -4.44 -3.44 -8.68
C VAL A 73 -4.82 -4.03 -7.34
N LEU A 74 -4.11 -5.07 -6.89
CA LEU A 74 -4.17 -5.55 -5.50
C LEU A 74 -3.10 -4.83 -4.69
N LEU A 75 -3.50 -4.17 -3.61
CA LEU A 75 -2.65 -3.36 -2.75
C LEU A 75 -2.20 -4.17 -1.53
N LEU A 76 -0.91 -4.53 -1.47
CA LEU A 76 -0.29 -5.16 -0.31
C LEU A 76 0.26 -4.10 0.63
N HIS A 77 -0.30 -4.02 1.83
CA HIS A 77 0.19 -3.12 2.87
C HIS A 77 1.49 -3.60 3.51
N GLY A 78 2.17 -2.69 4.18
CA GLY A 78 3.40 -2.92 4.93
C GLY A 78 3.20 -3.54 6.31
N GLY A 79 4.18 -3.34 7.16
CA GLY A 79 4.32 -3.92 8.48
C GLY A 79 5.42 -4.99 8.48
N PRO A 80 5.12 -6.31 8.52
CA PRO A 80 3.81 -6.97 8.44
C PRO A 80 2.90 -6.67 9.63
N GLY A 81 1.61 -6.96 9.49
CA GLY A 81 0.64 -6.70 10.55
C GLY A 81 0.13 -5.25 10.63
N ALA A 82 0.50 -4.37 9.67
CA ALA A 82 -0.16 -3.07 9.51
C ALA A 82 -1.58 -3.25 8.92
N THR A 83 -2.16 -2.21 8.35
CA THR A 83 -3.50 -2.25 7.77
C THR A 83 -3.54 -1.57 6.41
N HIS A 84 -4.58 -1.81 5.61
CA HIS A 84 -4.77 -1.11 4.34
C HIS A 84 -4.94 0.41 4.49
N GLU A 85 -5.31 0.91 5.67
CA GLU A 85 -5.81 2.28 5.88
C GLU A 85 -4.84 3.35 5.37
N TYR A 86 -3.53 3.23 5.60
CA TYR A 86 -2.59 4.22 5.08
C TYR A 86 -2.46 4.23 3.54
N LEU A 87 -3.01 3.22 2.86
CA LEU A 87 -3.11 3.20 1.40
C LEU A 87 -4.37 3.93 0.88
N GLU A 88 -5.23 4.47 1.75
CA GLU A 88 -6.42 5.24 1.33
C GLU A 88 -6.09 6.50 0.50
N ALA A 89 -4.83 6.95 0.49
CA ALA A 89 -4.36 7.98 -0.44
C ALA A 89 -4.62 7.64 -1.92
N PHE A 90 -4.74 6.35 -2.26
CA PHE A 90 -5.06 5.86 -3.61
C PHE A 90 -6.44 6.30 -4.07
N ASP A 91 -7.40 6.50 -3.16
CA ASP A 91 -8.75 6.99 -3.46
C ASP A 91 -8.76 8.37 -4.14
N SER A 92 -7.72 9.17 -3.93
CA SER A 92 -7.59 10.50 -4.53
C SER A 92 -7.08 10.46 -5.99
N TYR A 93 -6.55 9.33 -6.47
CA TYR A 93 -5.86 9.27 -7.77
C TYR A 93 -6.38 8.18 -8.70
N PHE A 94 -6.61 6.97 -8.19
CA PHE A 94 -6.98 5.84 -9.03
C PHE A 94 -8.35 5.96 -9.68
N PRO A 95 -9.41 6.48 -9.00
CA PRO A 95 -10.70 6.69 -9.64
C PRO A 95 -10.63 7.61 -10.87
N SER A 96 -9.93 8.73 -10.78
CA SER A 96 -9.76 9.66 -11.91
C SER A 96 -8.93 9.07 -13.06
N ALA A 97 -8.10 8.08 -12.78
CA ALA A 97 -7.33 7.32 -13.77
C ALA A 97 -8.09 6.11 -14.32
N SER A 98 -9.32 5.84 -13.84
CA SER A 98 -10.15 4.67 -14.14
C SER A 98 -9.45 3.33 -13.82
N ILE A 99 -8.67 3.28 -12.74
CA ILE A 99 -7.99 2.07 -12.27
C ILE A 99 -8.85 1.41 -11.19
N GLU A 100 -9.26 0.14 -11.41
CA GLU A 100 -9.89 -0.70 -10.39
C GLU A 100 -8.82 -1.17 -9.40
N TYR A 101 -9.10 -1.11 -8.10
CA TYR A 101 -8.15 -1.56 -7.10
C TYR A 101 -8.84 -2.22 -5.92
N TYR A 102 -8.03 -3.00 -5.19
CA TYR A 102 -8.47 -3.79 -4.06
C TYR A 102 -7.61 -3.46 -2.86
N TYR A 103 -8.21 -2.93 -1.81
CA TYR A 103 -7.65 -2.98 -0.48
C TYR A 103 -7.71 -4.41 0.04
N TYR A 104 -6.73 -4.78 0.83
CA TYR A 104 -6.61 -6.10 1.38
C TYR A 104 -5.90 -6.02 2.74
N ASP A 105 -6.55 -6.50 3.78
CA ASP A 105 -5.91 -6.74 5.07
C ASP A 105 -5.41 -8.18 5.12
N GLN A 106 -4.10 -8.36 5.26
CA GLN A 106 -3.48 -9.68 5.37
C GLN A 106 -3.91 -10.37 6.67
N LEU A 107 -3.80 -11.70 6.76
CA LEU A 107 -4.12 -12.43 7.99
C LEU A 107 -3.34 -11.86 9.17
N GLY A 108 -4.03 -11.60 10.27
CA GLY A 108 -3.48 -10.93 11.42
C GLY A 108 -3.61 -9.40 11.41
N SER A 109 -4.20 -8.81 10.36
CA SER A 109 -4.33 -7.36 10.19
C SER A 109 -5.79 -6.91 10.23
N ALA A 110 -6.05 -5.78 10.85
CA ALA A 110 -7.30 -5.02 10.91
C ALA A 110 -8.60 -5.84 10.84
N PHE A 111 -9.27 -5.91 9.68
CA PHE A 111 -10.59 -6.53 9.49
C PHE A 111 -10.52 -8.02 9.11
N SER A 112 -9.32 -8.56 8.90
CA SER A 112 -9.10 -10.00 8.71
C SER A 112 -9.10 -10.74 10.04
N ASP A 113 -9.23 -12.06 10.01
CA ASP A 113 -9.09 -12.90 11.20
C ASP A 113 -7.70 -12.69 11.81
N GLN A 114 -7.65 -12.70 13.15
CA GLN A 114 -6.42 -12.45 13.90
C GLN A 114 -6.11 -13.63 14.84
N PRO A 115 -5.67 -14.78 14.28
CA PRO A 115 -5.31 -15.93 15.09
C PRO A 115 -4.09 -15.63 15.98
N ASP A 116 -4.09 -16.19 17.16
CA ASP A 116 -2.97 -16.09 18.12
C ASP A 116 -2.04 -17.31 17.98
N ASP A 117 -1.49 -17.53 16.78
CA ASP A 117 -0.56 -18.62 16.48
C ASP A 117 0.67 -18.10 15.72
N PRO A 118 1.82 -17.91 16.42
CA PRO A 118 3.04 -17.39 15.79
C PRO A 118 3.61 -18.23 14.65
N SER A 119 3.20 -19.50 14.51
CA SER A 119 3.62 -20.36 13.40
C SER A 119 3.00 -19.94 12.05
N LEU A 120 1.94 -19.13 12.07
CA LEU A 120 1.32 -18.54 10.89
C LEU A 120 2.11 -17.35 10.33
N TRP A 121 2.98 -16.74 11.11
CA TRP A 121 3.79 -15.60 10.68
C TRP A 121 5.05 -16.08 9.97
N ASP A 122 4.88 -16.40 8.69
CA ASP A 122 5.90 -16.97 7.82
C ASP A 122 5.75 -16.49 6.39
N LEU A 123 6.84 -16.02 5.77
CA LEU A 123 6.81 -15.38 4.45
C LEU A 123 6.23 -16.29 3.35
N PRO A 124 6.63 -17.57 3.21
CA PRO A 124 6.01 -18.49 2.26
C PRO A 124 4.49 -18.60 2.43
N ARG A 125 3.99 -18.65 3.67
CA ARG A 125 2.55 -18.73 3.92
C ARG A 125 1.82 -17.46 3.44
N PHE A 126 2.38 -16.26 3.66
CA PHE A 126 1.81 -15.02 3.15
C PHE A 126 1.81 -14.98 1.61
N VAL A 127 2.80 -15.55 0.94
CA VAL A 127 2.81 -15.68 -0.52
C VAL A 127 1.66 -16.53 -1.02
N GLU A 128 1.40 -17.68 -0.37
CA GLU A 128 0.25 -18.55 -0.70
C GLU A 128 -1.09 -17.86 -0.41
N GLU A 129 -1.17 -17.04 0.63
CA GLU A 129 -2.35 -16.24 0.94
C GLU A 129 -2.66 -15.26 -0.20
N VAL A 130 -1.65 -14.53 -0.72
CA VAL A 130 -1.83 -13.62 -1.86
C VAL A 130 -2.35 -14.37 -3.09
N GLU A 131 -1.85 -15.58 -3.37
CA GLU A 131 -2.31 -16.40 -4.51
C GLU A 131 -3.78 -16.83 -4.33
N GLN A 132 -4.19 -17.22 -3.13
CA GLN A 132 -5.58 -17.56 -2.84
C GLN A 132 -6.50 -16.34 -2.98
N VAL A 133 -6.08 -15.17 -2.50
CA VAL A 133 -6.81 -13.91 -2.66
C VAL A 133 -6.94 -13.54 -4.14
N ARG A 134 -5.83 -13.59 -4.91
CA ARG A 134 -5.86 -13.36 -6.36
C ARG A 134 -6.88 -14.25 -7.07
N ALA A 135 -6.85 -15.53 -6.76
CA ALA A 135 -7.76 -16.52 -7.38
C ALA A 135 -9.22 -16.24 -7.04
N ALA A 136 -9.53 -15.94 -5.77
CA ALA A 136 -10.88 -15.60 -5.31
C ALA A 136 -11.41 -14.30 -5.93
N LEU A 137 -10.54 -13.32 -6.20
CA LEU A 137 -10.87 -12.07 -6.87
C LEU A 137 -10.88 -12.21 -8.41
N LYS A 138 -10.53 -13.37 -8.96
CA LYS A 138 -10.48 -13.67 -10.40
C LYS A 138 -9.55 -12.70 -11.15
N LEU A 139 -8.41 -12.39 -10.53
CA LEU A 139 -7.36 -11.60 -11.16
C LEU A 139 -6.48 -12.51 -12.04
N ASP A 140 -6.11 -12.06 -13.25
CA ASP A 140 -5.39 -12.85 -14.22
C ASP A 140 -4.32 -12.03 -14.96
N PRO A 141 -3.41 -12.63 -15.74
CA PRO A 141 -2.33 -11.90 -16.41
C PRO A 141 -2.78 -10.85 -17.43
N LYS A 142 -4.08 -10.75 -17.77
CA LYS A 142 -4.61 -9.71 -18.64
C LYS A 142 -4.98 -8.43 -17.91
N ASN A 143 -5.15 -8.53 -16.57
CA ASN A 143 -5.65 -7.41 -15.78
C ASN A 143 -4.93 -7.18 -14.44
N PHE A 144 -4.12 -8.11 -13.95
CA PHE A 144 -3.62 -8.12 -12.58
C PHE A 144 -2.30 -7.36 -12.42
N TYR A 145 -2.34 -6.26 -11.68
CA TYR A 145 -1.17 -5.56 -11.17
C TYR A 145 -1.06 -5.82 -9.67
N LEU A 146 0.13 -6.23 -9.23
CA LEU A 146 0.43 -6.38 -7.81
C LEU A 146 1.25 -5.18 -7.35
N PHE A 147 0.74 -4.47 -6.37
CA PHE A 147 1.44 -3.37 -5.69
C PHE A 147 1.81 -3.81 -4.29
N GLY A 148 3.06 -3.57 -3.89
CA GLY A 148 3.52 -3.80 -2.52
C GLY A 148 4.37 -2.66 -2.00
N GLN A 149 4.01 -2.13 -0.81
CA GLN A 149 4.77 -1.10 -0.13
C GLN A 149 5.41 -1.67 1.14
N SER A 150 6.69 -1.32 1.40
CA SER A 150 7.41 -1.80 2.58
C SER A 150 7.43 -3.34 2.64
N TRP A 151 7.02 -3.97 3.74
CA TRP A 151 6.81 -5.43 3.81
C TRP A 151 5.97 -5.96 2.64
N GLY A 152 4.94 -5.22 2.20
CA GLY A 152 4.19 -5.57 0.99
C GLY A 152 5.08 -5.67 -0.25
N GLY A 153 6.18 -4.92 -0.31
CA GLY A 153 7.22 -5.02 -1.35
C GLY A 153 8.04 -6.31 -1.27
N VAL A 154 8.40 -6.77 -0.06
CA VAL A 154 9.02 -8.10 0.17
C VAL A 154 8.08 -9.18 -0.36
N LEU A 155 6.81 -9.11 0.04
CA LEU A 155 5.78 -10.08 -0.35
C LEU A 155 5.53 -10.07 -1.87
N ALA A 156 5.54 -8.88 -2.49
CA ALA A 156 5.37 -8.72 -3.93
C ALA A 156 6.56 -9.30 -4.73
N ILE A 157 7.80 -9.15 -4.24
CA ILE A 157 9.00 -9.77 -4.83
C ILE A 157 8.88 -11.30 -4.76
N GLU A 158 8.60 -11.87 -3.59
CA GLU A 158 8.46 -13.32 -3.42
C GLU A 158 7.31 -13.89 -4.26
N TYR A 159 6.19 -13.17 -4.31
CA TYR A 159 5.08 -13.55 -5.19
C TYR A 159 5.50 -13.56 -6.66
N ALA A 160 6.20 -12.54 -7.13
CA ALA A 160 6.68 -12.48 -8.51
C ALA A 160 7.67 -13.59 -8.82
N LEU A 161 8.61 -13.90 -7.93
CA LEU A 161 9.56 -15.00 -8.13
C LEU A 161 8.87 -16.35 -8.28
N LYS A 162 7.71 -16.55 -7.64
CA LYS A 162 6.97 -17.81 -7.71
C LYS A 162 5.83 -17.80 -8.75
N TYR A 163 5.12 -16.70 -8.92
CA TYR A 163 3.84 -16.61 -9.63
C TYR A 163 3.77 -15.50 -10.67
N GLN A 164 4.91 -14.99 -11.20
CA GLN A 164 4.91 -13.87 -12.15
C GLN A 164 4.07 -14.11 -13.42
N GLN A 165 3.82 -15.38 -13.80
CA GLN A 165 2.95 -15.71 -14.93
C GLN A 165 1.50 -15.25 -14.75
N ASN A 166 1.08 -14.96 -13.53
CA ASN A 166 -0.25 -14.43 -13.20
C ASN A 166 -0.31 -12.90 -13.26
N LEU A 167 0.84 -12.21 -13.37
CA LEU A 167 0.95 -10.76 -13.30
C LEU A 167 0.93 -10.12 -14.68
N LYS A 168 0.23 -8.99 -14.80
CA LYS A 168 0.36 -8.04 -15.91
C LYS A 168 1.44 -7.00 -15.62
N GLY A 169 1.58 -6.57 -14.37
CA GLY A 169 2.60 -5.64 -13.91
C GLY A 169 2.86 -5.78 -12.41
N LEU A 170 4.06 -5.37 -11.99
CA LEU A 170 4.51 -5.41 -10.61
C LEU A 170 4.93 -4.01 -10.16
N VAL A 171 4.59 -3.62 -8.93
CA VAL A 171 5.07 -2.39 -8.31
C VAL A 171 5.68 -2.71 -6.96
N ILE A 172 6.96 -2.34 -6.78
CA ILE A 172 7.70 -2.44 -5.52
C ILE A 172 7.91 -1.01 -5.04
N SER A 173 7.24 -0.64 -3.96
CA SER A 173 7.27 0.72 -3.43
C SER A 173 7.99 0.76 -2.10
N ASN A 174 9.02 1.62 -2.02
CA ASN A 174 9.72 1.92 -0.78
C ASN A 174 10.19 0.65 -0.04
N MET A 175 10.84 -0.27 -0.80
CA MET A 175 11.39 -1.52 -0.24
C MET A 175 12.61 -2.00 -1.02
N MET A 176 13.67 -2.33 -0.29
CA MET A 176 14.88 -2.95 -0.82
C MET A 176 14.69 -4.46 -1.00
N ALA A 177 15.44 -5.06 -1.93
CA ALA A 177 15.43 -6.51 -2.14
C ALA A 177 16.39 -7.27 -1.20
N SER A 178 16.90 -6.62 -0.16
CA SER A 178 17.86 -7.19 0.79
C SER A 178 17.70 -6.53 2.16
N ILE A 179 17.30 -7.28 3.16
CA ILE A 179 17.28 -6.82 4.56
C ILE A 179 18.69 -6.62 5.12
N PRO A 180 19.70 -7.47 4.82
CA PRO A 180 21.08 -7.14 5.20
C PRO A 180 21.56 -5.78 4.68
N ALA A 181 21.23 -5.44 3.42
CA ALA A 181 21.58 -4.12 2.85
C ALA A 181 20.78 -2.97 3.51
N TYR A 182 19.52 -3.19 3.83
CA TYR A 182 18.71 -2.24 4.60
C TYR A 182 19.32 -1.98 5.98
N ASN A 183 19.68 -3.03 6.71
CA ASN A 183 20.33 -2.92 8.02
C ASN A 183 21.68 -2.18 7.96
N GLU A 184 22.46 -2.42 6.91
CA GLU A 184 23.72 -1.70 6.69
C GLU A 184 23.48 -0.22 6.39
N TYR A 185 22.49 0.12 5.55
CA TYR A 185 22.12 1.52 5.28
C TYR A 185 21.62 2.22 6.57
N ALA A 186 20.77 1.57 7.35
CA ALA A 186 20.33 2.11 8.62
C ALA A 186 21.49 2.40 9.56
N LYS A 187 22.44 1.46 9.67
CA LYS A 187 23.61 1.57 10.53
C LYS A 187 24.63 2.63 10.07
N THR A 188 24.88 2.73 8.77
CA THR A 188 25.99 3.55 8.24
C THR A 188 25.54 4.94 7.79
N VAL A 189 24.26 5.13 7.49
CA VAL A 189 23.71 6.40 6.99
C VAL A 189 22.70 7.01 7.96
N LEU A 190 21.64 6.25 8.33
CA LEU A 190 20.51 6.83 9.06
C LEU A 190 20.86 7.05 10.53
N MET A 191 21.37 6.04 11.22
CA MET A 191 21.71 6.14 12.66
C MET A 191 22.76 7.21 12.95
N PRO A 192 23.84 7.39 12.15
CA PRO A 192 24.80 8.49 12.37
C PRO A 192 24.19 9.89 12.23
N ALA A 193 23.10 10.04 11.45
CA ALA A 193 22.42 11.32 11.25
C ALA A 193 21.41 11.65 12.36
N MET A 194 21.06 10.70 13.24
CA MET A 194 20.14 10.90 14.36
C MET A 194 20.82 11.70 15.50
N ASP A 195 19.99 12.24 16.41
CA ASP A 195 20.49 12.67 17.73
C ASP A 195 21.12 11.49 18.45
N GLN A 196 22.41 11.61 18.78
CA GLN A 196 23.19 10.49 19.33
C GLN A 196 22.79 10.15 20.76
N THR A 197 22.24 11.11 21.52
CA THR A 197 21.72 10.86 22.87
C THR A 197 20.44 10.03 22.80
N ALA A 198 19.51 10.42 21.91
CA ALA A 198 18.30 9.67 21.65
C ALA A 198 18.61 8.26 21.12
N LEU A 199 19.54 8.13 20.16
CA LEU A 199 19.95 6.83 19.62
C LEU A 199 20.54 5.91 20.71
N ALA A 200 21.37 6.43 21.60
CA ALA A 200 21.93 5.65 22.70
C ALA A 200 20.85 5.13 23.67
N GLU A 201 19.83 5.96 23.96
CA GLU A 201 18.71 5.56 24.81
C GLU A 201 17.81 4.51 24.09
N ILE A 202 17.50 4.71 22.80
CA ILE A 202 16.77 3.76 21.95
C ILE A 202 17.47 2.38 22.01
N LYS A 203 18.77 2.32 21.73
CA LYS A 203 19.53 1.07 21.75
C LYS A 203 19.53 0.40 23.12
N LYS A 204 19.57 1.17 24.20
CA LYS A 204 19.47 0.64 25.58
C LYS A 204 18.12 0.00 25.84
N ILE A 205 17.02 0.64 25.38
CA ILE A 205 15.66 0.10 25.49
C ILE A 205 15.53 -1.21 24.69
N GLU A 206 16.05 -1.25 23.46
CA GLU A 206 16.06 -2.44 22.60
C GLU A 206 16.84 -3.60 23.24
N GLN A 207 18.05 -3.33 23.76
CA GLN A 207 18.87 -4.34 24.46
C GLN A 207 18.20 -4.90 25.71
N ALA A 208 17.38 -4.07 26.39
CA ALA A 208 16.62 -4.49 27.56
C ALA A 208 15.30 -5.20 27.20
N GLY A 209 14.93 -5.30 25.94
CA GLY A 209 13.65 -5.85 25.47
C GLY A 209 12.42 -5.04 25.92
N GLN A 210 12.58 -3.74 26.19
CA GLN A 210 11.55 -2.86 26.76
C GLN A 210 10.86 -1.98 25.69
N THR A 211 10.80 -2.46 24.46
CA THR A 211 10.29 -1.71 23.30
C THR A 211 8.77 -1.50 23.31
N ALA A 212 8.02 -2.26 24.11
CA ALA A 212 6.58 -2.07 24.28
C ALA A 212 6.21 -0.84 25.15
N GLY A 213 7.20 -0.22 25.82
CA GLY A 213 6.97 0.97 26.63
C GLY A 213 6.81 2.25 25.80
N PRO A 214 6.01 3.25 26.27
CA PRO A 214 5.75 4.47 25.51
C PRO A 214 7.04 5.27 25.20
N ARG A 215 8.03 5.20 26.08
CA ARG A 215 9.30 5.91 25.93
C ARG A 215 10.04 5.59 24.63
N TYR A 216 9.91 4.36 24.15
CA TYR A 216 10.53 3.93 22.91
C TYR A 216 10.01 4.73 21.69
N MET A 217 8.70 4.85 21.57
CA MET A 217 8.07 5.64 20.47
C MET A 217 8.22 7.15 20.69
N GLU A 218 8.24 7.64 21.93
CA GLU A 218 8.54 9.04 22.24
C GLU A 218 9.93 9.48 21.77
N LEU A 219 10.88 8.55 21.70
CA LEU A 219 12.21 8.80 21.15
C LEU A 219 12.24 8.62 19.62
N LEU A 220 11.65 7.55 19.10
CA LEU A 220 11.70 7.22 17.66
C LEU A 220 10.93 8.22 16.81
N VAL A 221 9.72 8.62 17.21
CA VAL A 221 8.88 9.47 16.37
C VAL A 221 9.59 10.79 16.05
N PRO A 222 10.00 11.63 17.00
CA PRO A 222 10.62 12.92 16.68
C PRO A 222 12.03 12.81 16.10
N ASN A 223 12.79 11.76 16.43
CA ASN A 223 14.20 11.67 16.01
C ASN A 223 14.43 10.82 14.75
N PHE A 224 13.40 10.06 14.30
CA PHE A 224 13.55 9.18 13.16
C PHE A 224 12.31 9.18 12.25
N TYR A 225 11.11 8.95 12.79
CA TYR A 225 9.91 8.76 11.95
C TYR A 225 9.49 10.02 11.22
N THR A 226 9.58 11.20 11.84
CA THR A 226 9.29 12.49 11.19
C THR A 226 10.30 12.88 10.12
N GLN A 227 11.38 12.14 9.98
CA GLN A 227 12.42 12.38 8.97
C GLN A 227 12.41 11.34 7.86
N HIS A 228 12.07 10.08 8.18
CA HIS A 228 12.28 8.95 7.28
C HIS A 228 11.01 8.13 6.99
N ILE A 229 9.99 8.17 7.88
CA ILE A 229 8.72 7.46 7.65
C ILE A 229 7.68 8.38 7.01
N LEU A 230 7.37 9.51 7.63
CA LEU A 230 6.47 10.53 7.08
C LEU A 230 6.97 11.92 7.49
N ARG A 231 7.43 12.70 6.52
CA ARG A 231 8.12 13.98 6.74
C ARG A 231 7.15 15.14 6.96
N MET A 232 6.42 15.05 8.04
CA MET A 232 5.57 16.13 8.56
C MET A 232 5.45 16.02 10.07
N PRO A 233 5.08 17.11 10.78
CA PRO A 233 4.82 17.05 12.21
C PRO A 233 3.76 15.99 12.56
N PRO A 234 3.91 15.21 13.64
CA PRO A 234 2.99 14.12 13.97
C PRO A 234 1.53 14.56 14.10
N GLU A 235 1.28 15.78 14.59
CA GLU A 235 -0.06 16.35 14.70
C GLU A 235 -0.73 16.66 13.34
N GLN A 236 0.04 16.65 12.25
CA GLN A 236 -0.43 16.84 10.88
C GLN A 236 -0.50 15.51 10.10
N TRP A 237 -0.13 14.40 10.72
CA TRP A 237 -0.23 13.11 10.05
C TRP A 237 -1.68 12.81 9.67
N PRO A 238 -1.94 12.40 8.42
CA PRO A 238 -3.28 12.08 7.96
C PRO A 238 -3.96 11.00 8.82
N ASP A 239 -5.27 11.14 9.03
CA ASP A 239 -6.05 10.16 9.80
C ASP A 239 -5.84 8.71 9.36
N PRO A 240 -5.79 8.36 8.05
CA PRO A 240 -5.51 6.99 7.62
C PRO A 240 -4.16 6.44 8.12
N VAL A 241 -3.14 7.29 8.17
CA VAL A 241 -1.83 6.92 8.71
C VAL A 241 -1.91 6.67 10.21
N ASN A 242 -2.55 7.57 10.95
CA ASN A 242 -2.73 7.43 12.40
C ASN A 242 -3.52 6.16 12.75
N ARG A 243 -4.58 5.85 11.98
CA ARG A 243 -5.37 4.62 12.16
C ARG A 243 -4.53 3.36 11.92
N ALA A 244 -3.72 3.35 10.86
CA ALA A 244 -2.86 2.24 10.53
C ALA A 244 -1.81 1.98 11.63
N PHE A 245 -1.14 3.01 12.13
CA PHE A 245 -0.21 2.88 13.26
C PHE A 245 -0.90 2.37 14.53
N LYS A 246 -2.07 2.92 14.86
CA LYS A 246 -2.82 2.52 16.05
C LYS A 246 -3.28 1.06 16.03
N ARG A 247 -3.49 0.50 14.81
CA ARG A 247 -3.98 -0.86 14.61
C ARG A 247 -2.89 -1.86 14.22
N LEU A 248 -1.63 -1.44 14.25
CA LEU A 248 -0.50 -2.34 13.98
C LEU A 248 -0.55 -3.53 14.94
N ASN A 249 -0.58 -4.74 14.39
CA ASN A 249 -0.55 -5.96 15.19
C ASN A 249 0.90 -6.32 15.56
N GLU A 250 1.33 -5.94 16.75
CA GLU A 250 2.68 -6.21 17.24
C GLU A 250 2.99 -7.71 17.35
N LYS A 251 1.98 -8.58 17.53
CA LYS A 251 2.18 -10.04 17.54
C LYS A 251 2.61 -10.60 16.18
N VAL A 252 2.36 -9.86 15.10
CA VAL A 252 2.85 -10.16 13.75
C VAL A 252 4.12 -9.36 13.46
N TYR A 253 4.09 -8.06 13.73
CA TYR A 253 5.15 -7.12 13.38
C TYR A 253 6.49 -7.48 14.06
N VAL A 254 6.50 -7.54 15.36
CA VAL A 254 7.75 -7.71 16.13
C VAL A 254 8.47 -9.03 15.81
N PRO A 255 7.80 -10.21 15.74
CA PRO A 255 8.48 -11.46 15.38
C PRO A 255 9.03 -11.48 13.96
N MET A 256 8.44 -10.76 13.02
CA MET A 256 8.86 -10.77 11.61
C MET A 256 9.83 -9.65 11.27
N GLN A 257 9.53 -8.42 11.63
CA GLN A 257 10.31 -7.23 11.31
C GLN A 257 11.32 -6.90 12.43
N GLY A 258 10.89 -6.90 13.67
CA GLY A 258 11.60 -6.35 14.82
C GLY A 258 10.79 -5.22 15.47
N PRO A 259 11.39 -4.48 16.42
CA PRO A 259 10.63 -3.54 17.25
C PRO A 259 10.28 -2.21 16.54
N SER A 260 10.95 -1.86 15.42
CA SER A 260 10.79 -0.56 14.75
C SER A 260 11.28 -0.58 13.30
N GLU A 261 11.18 0.57 12.63
CA GLU A 261 11.72 0.80 11.28
C GLU A 261 13.21 1.23 11.28
N LEU A 262 13.91 1.12 12.39
CA LEU A 262 15.35 1.41 12.49
C LEU A 262 16.20 0.17 12.17
N GLY A 263 15.87 -0.54 11.12
CA GLY A 263 16.42 -1.82 10.73
C GLY A 263 15.44 -2.97 10.99
N ALA A 264 15.82 -4.19 10.62
CA ALA A 264 15.03 -5.39 10.83
C ALA A 264 15.84 -6.48 11.54
N SER A 265 15.28 -7.06 12.61
CA SER A 265 15.91 -8.07 13.45
C SER A 265 15.06 -9.32 13.68
N GLY A 266 13.87 -9.38 13.06
CA GLY A 266 12.97 -10.52 13.16
C GLY A 266 13.28 -11.63 12.13
N LYS A 267 12.28 -12.46 11.81
CA LYS A 267 12.43 -13.57 10.85
C LYS A 267 12.93 -13.12 9.47
N LEU A 268 12.73 -11.84 9.11
CA LEU A 268 13.17 -11.27 7.84
C LEU A 268 14.64 -10.85 7.81
N GLU A 269 15.36 -10.83 8.94
CA GLU A 269 16.71 -10.29 9.07
C GLU A 269 17.70 -10.76 7.97
N LYS A 270 17.56 -12.00 7.51
CA LYS A 270 18.46 -12.61 6.51
C LYS A 270 17.87 -12.68 5.11
N TRP A 271 16.68 -12.08 4.89
CA TRP A 271 16.04 -12.11 3.59
C TRP A 271 16.81 -11.27 2.57
N ASP A 272 17.19 -11.90 1.45
CA ASP A 272 17.91 -11.28 0.34
C ASP A 272 17.52 -11.95 -0.99
N ARG A 273 17.07 -11.14 -1.95
CA ARG A 273 16.65 -11.56 -3.30
C ARG A 273 17.31 -10.77 -4.43
N VAL A 274 18.37 -10.03 -4.11
CA VAL A 274 19.07 -9.21 -5.13
C VAL A 274 19.54 -10.07 -6.31
N ALA A 275 20.08 -11.25 -6.04
CA ALA A 275 20.55 -12.15 -7.09
C ALA A 275 19.42 -12.72 -7.97
N ASP A 276 18.19 -12.79 -7.43
CA ASP A 276 17.04 -13.39 -8.11
C ASP A 276 16.28 -12.40 -8.99
N LEU A 277 16.48 -11.08 -8.81
CA LEU A 277 15.72 -10.01 -9.49
C LEU A 277 15.77 -10.12 -11.03
N GLY A 278 16.90 -10.58 -11.59
CA GLY A 278 17.06 -10.81 -13.03
C GLY A 278 16.13 -11.88 -13.62
N THR A 279 15.50 -12.69 -12.78
CA THR A 279 14.51 -13.71 -13.21
C THR A 279 13.10 -13.16 -13.36
N ILE A 280 12.82 -11.96 -12.81
CA ILE A 280 11.55 -11.27 -12.96
C ILE A 280 11.49 -10.65 -14.35
N THR A 281 10.50 -11.09 -15.14
CA THR A 281 10.34 -10.71 -16.56
C THR A 281 9.09 -9.85 -16.82
N VAL A 282 8.19 -9.77 -15.84
CA VAL A 282 7.01 -8.92 -15.90
C VAL A 282 7.42 -7.43 -15.83
N PRO A 283 6.72 -6.51 -16.53
CA PRO A 283 6.95 -5.08 -16.36
C PRO A 283 6.89 -4.69 -14.88
N THR A 284 7.95 -4.06 -14.39
CA THR A 284 8.10 -3.75 -12.95
C THR A 284 8.45 -2.28 -12.75
N LEU A 285 7.73 -1.61 -11.85
CA LEU A 285 8.07 -0.31 -11.32
C LEU A 285 8.66 -0.45 -9.92
N VAL A 286 9.85 0.11 -9.71
CA VAL A 286 10.44 0.30 -8.38
C VAL A 286 10.30 1.77 -8.01
N ILE A 287 9.71 2.08 -6.86
CA ILE A 287 9.54 3.44 -6.37
C ILE A 287 10.45 3.63 -5.17
N GLY A 288 11.33 4.62 -5.25
CA GLY A 288 12.23 5.01 -4.17
C GLY A 288 12.12 6.49 -3.84
N ALA A 289 12.52 6.88 -2.64
CA ALA A 289 12.40 8.24 -2.15
C ALA A 289 13.68 8.71 -1.45
N LYS A 290 13.94 10.02 -1.54
CA LYS A 290 15.20 10.62 -1.06
C LYS A 290 15.45 10.42 0.43
N TYR A 291 14.39 10.52 1.22
CA TYR A 291 14.49 10.53 2.69
C TYR A 291 13.96 9.24 3.33
N ASP A 292 13.79 8.19 2.52
CA ASP A 292 13.31 6.89 2.94
C ASP A 292 14.24 6.20 3.95
N THR A 293 13.70 5.27 4.68
CA THR A 293 14.49 4.27 5.43
C THR A 293 15.20 3.29 4.49
N MET A 294 14.73 3.17 3.25
CA MET A 294 15.29 2.35 2.18
C MET A 294 16.28 3.17 1.34
N ASP A 295 17.47 2.63 1.06
CA ASP A 295 18.48 3.29 0.22
C ASP A 295 17.94 3.51 -1.21
N PRO A 296 17.74 4.77 -1.67
CA PRO A 296 17.26 5.04 -3.01
C PRO A 296 18.21 4.54 -4.12
N ALA A 297 19.52 4.51 -3.87
CA ALA A 297 20.49 3.98 -4.83
C ALA A 297 20.35 2.45 -4.98
N HIS A 298 20.07 1.75 -3.89
CA HIS A 298 19.76 0.31 -3.95
C HIS A 298 18.47 0.04 -4.75
N MET A 299 17.43 0.85 -4.54
CA MET A 299 16.17 0.70 -5.27
C MET A 299 16.31 1.01 -6.77
N GLU A 300 17.10 2.01 -7.14
CA GLU A 300 17.45 2.27 -8.55
C GLU A 300 18.19 1.08 -9.17
N LYS A 301 19.17 0.52 -8.46
CA LYS A 301 19.89 -0.69 -8.88
C LYS A 301 18.94 -1.89 -9.05
N MET A 302 17.96 -2.06 -8.16
CA MET A 302 16.94 -3.13 -8.31
C MET A 302 16.21 -3.04 -9.65
N ALA A 303 15.75 -1.83 -10.02
CA ALA A 303 15.09 -1.61 -11.30
C ALA A 303 16.00 -1.97 -12.48
N GLY A 304 17.28 -1.62 -12.41
CA GLY A 304 18.28 -1.95 -13.43
C GLY A 304 18.61 -3.45 -13.55
N LEU A 305 18.43 -4.22 -12.49
CA LEU A 305 18.64 -5.68 -12.49
C LEU A 305 17.47 -6.45 -13.13
N MET A 306 16.27 -5.89 -13.15
CA MET A 306 15.08 -6.53 -13.72
C MET A 306 15.06 -6.35 -15.23
N LYS A 307 14.61 -7.40 -15.98
CA LYS A 307 14.57 -7.36 -17.45
C LYS A 307 13.68 -6.25 -18.02
N LYS A 308 12.63 -5.89 -17.28
CA LYS A 308 11.66 -4.84 -17.63
C LYS A 308 11.41 -3.95 -16.41
N GLY A 309 12.48 -3.40 -15.85
CA GLY A 309 12.42 -2.53 -14.67
C GLY A 309 12.41 -1.05 -15.05
N ARG A 310 11.60 -0.27 -14.34
CA ARG A 310 11.59 1.21 -14.37
C ARG A 310 11.75 1.71 -12.95
N TYR A 311 12.57 2.75 -12.76
CA TYR A 311 12.72 3.42 -11.48
C TYR A 311 11.92 4.72 -11.47
N LEU A 312 11.19 4.97 -10.38
CA LEU A 312 10.55 6.24 -10.06
C LEU A 312 11.17 6.81 -8.79
N TYR A 313 11.82 7.95 -8.91
CA TYR A 313 12.43 8.64 -7.79
C TYR A 313 11.53 9.76 -7.27
N CYS A 314 11.26 9.77 -5.97
CA CYS A 314 10.50 10.79 -5.25
C CYS A 314 11.47 11.71 -4.49
N PRO A 315 11.84 12.90 -5.05
CA PRO A 315 12.92 13.74 -4.50
C PRO A 315 12.57 14.41 -3.16
N ASN A 316 11.30 14.51 -2.82
CA ASN A 316 10.83 15.09 -1.57
C ASN A 316 10.24 14.04 -0.62
N GLY A 317 10.08 12.79 -1.07
CA GLY A 317 9.42 11.72 -0.36
C GLY A 317 10.30 11.01 0.67
N SER A 318 9.63 10.35 1.60
CA SER A 318 10.18 9.42 2.57
C SER A 318 9.59 8.02 2.39
N HIS A 319 9.55 7.18 3.43
CA HIS A 319 8.96 5.83 3.38
C HIS A 319 7.48 5.84 2.95
N MET A 320 6.75 6.90 3.30
CA MET A 320 5.37 7.14 2.88
C MET A 320 5.31 8.23 1.78
N ALA A 321 6.10 8.06 0.70
CA ALA A 321 6.17 9.02 -0.41
C ALA A 321 4.82 9.27 -1.09
N MET A 322 3.84 8.38 -0.92
CA MET A 322 2.45 8.58 -1.35
C MET A 322 1.74 9.72 -0.60
N TYR A 323 2.35 10.26 0.46
CA TYR A 323 1.86 11.42 1.21
C TYR A 323 2.76 12.64 1.04
N ASP A 324 4.06 12.51 1.29
CA ASP A 324 4.99 13.66 1.33
C ASP A 324 5.62 14.01 -0.03
N ASP A 325 5.50 13.15 -1.06
CA ASP A 325 5.76 13.49 -2.46
C ASP A 325 4.64 13.00 -3.40
N GLN A 326 3.41 13.19 -2.97
CA GLN A 326 2.19 12.59 -3.51
C GLN A 326 2.03 12.76 -5.03
N ARG A 327 2.33 13.97 -5.56
CA ARG A 327 2.17 14.28 -6.98
C ARG A 327 3.14 13.47 -7.85
N VAL A 328 4.42 13.42 -7.48
CA VAL A 328 5.42 12.65 -8.23
C VAL A 328 5.09 11.17 -8.16
N TYR A 329 4.79 10.69 -6.96
CA TYR A 329 4.45 9.30 -6.70
C TYR A 329 3.29 8.80 -7.56
N PHE A 330 2.12 9.42 -7.46
CA PHE A 330 0.94 8.95 -8.17
C PHE A 330 0.96 9.24 -9.67
N THR A 331 1.59 10.35 -10.11
CA THR A 331 1.76 10.59 -11.56
C THR A 331 2.59 9.48 -12.20
N GLY A 332 3.72 9.11 -11.59
CA GLY A 332 4.59 8.06 -12.10
C GLY A 332 3.94 6.66 -12.05
N LEU A 333 3.27 6.34 -10.93
CA LEU A 333 2.57 5.06 -10.75
C LEU A 333 1.42 4.89 -11.77
N VAL A 334 0.57 5.90 -11.91
CA VAL A 334 -0.55 5.87 -12.89
C VAL A 334 -0.02 5.78 -14.32
N GLN A 335 1.06 6.52 -14.64
CA GLN A 335 1.69 6.44 -15.96
C GLN A 335 2.23 5.04 -16.25
N PHE A 336 2.90 4.40 -15.27
CA PHE A 336 3.39 3.02 -15.42
C PHE A 336 2.26 2.04 -15.73
N ILE A 337 1.18 2.07 -14.95
CA ILE A 337 0.03 1.16 -15.15
C ILE A 337 -0.56 1.36 -16.56
N LYS A 338 -0.72 2.61 -16.99
CA LYS A 338 -1.24 2.94 -18.32
C LYS A 338 -0.29 2.55 -19.46
N ASP A 339 1.03 2.71 -19.28
CA ASP A 339 2.03 2.29 -20.28
C ASP A 339 1.98 0.77 -20.48
N VAL A 340 1.91 0.00 -19.39
CA VAL A 340 1.79 -1.45 -19.45
C VAL A 340 0.47 -1.87 -20.09
N ASP A 341 -0.64 -1.24 -19.71
CA ASP A 341 -1.97 -1.56 -20.25
C ASP A 341 -2.06 -1.34 -21.76
N ARG A 342 -1.43 -0.28 -22.27
CA ARG A 342 -1.37 0.08 -23.70
C ARG A 342 -0.31 -0.67 -24.48
N GLY A 343 0.53 -1.49 -23.83
CA GLY A 343 1.67 -2.15 -24.47
C GLY A 343 2.81 -1.18 -24.87
N SER A 344 2.83 0.03 -24.32
CA SER A 344 3.85 1.06 -24.60
C SER A 344 4.98 1.12 -23.56
N PHE A 345 4.96 0.24 -22.57
CA PHE A 345 6.03 0.13 -21.57
C PHE A 345 7.35 -0.30 -22.22
N LYS A 346 8.41 0.49 -22.01
CA LYS A 346 9.77 0.26 -22.51
C LYS A 346 10.74 0.20 -21.35
#